data_ff7337a1e956e5a515cc17cfa2490257
#
_entry.id   ff7337a1e956e5a515cc17cfa2490257
#
_cell.length_a   1.000
_cell.length_b   1.000
_cell.length_c   1.000
_cell.angle_alpha   90.00
_cell.angle_beta   90.00
_cell.angle_gamma   90.00
#
_symmetry.space_group_name_H-M   'P 1'
#
loop_
_entity.id
_entity.type
_entity.pdbx_description
1 polymer ?
#
loop_
_entity_poly.entity_id
_entity_poly.type
_entity_poly.pdbx_seq_one_letter_code
_entity_poly.pdbx_strand_id
1 'polypeptide(L)'
;MTDKDKKNVDKDNKVDFLLLSRDKVIKTFATHEGDNGSPEVQAALFTQRILQLSEHLKQNKKDNHSRRGLLQLIGKRRRIISFLGAKDPDRYKVLIEKLGLKK
;
A
#
# COMPACT_ATOMS: atom_id res chain seq x y z
N MET A 1 5.77 -3.19 -21.75
CA MET A 1 5.68 -2.10 -20.75
C MET A 1 6.36 -0.85 -21.27
N THR A 2 5.76 0.29 -21.02
CA THR A 2 6.39 1.56 -21.37
C THR A 2 7.42 1.94 -20.29
N ASP A 3 8.32 2.87 -20.61
CA ASP A 3 9.29 3.35 -19.62
C ASP A 3 8.60 3.98 -18.40
N LYS A 4 7.44 4.56 -18.62
CA LYS A 4 6.63 5.14 -17.54
C LYS A 4 6.19 4.08 -16.54
N ASP A 5 5.82 2.90 -17.01
CA ASP A 5 5.40 1.79 -16.14
C ASP A 5 6.59 1.25 -15.35
N LYS A 6 7.78 1.20 -15.97
CA LYS A 6 8.98 0.71 -15.31
C LYS A 6 9.41 1.59 -14.13
N LYS A 7 9.09 2.89 -14.17
CA LYS A 7 9.42 3.80 -13.08
C LYS A 7 8.59 3.59 -11.83
N ASN A 8 7.43 2.95 -11.97
CA ASN A 8 6.48 2.76 -10.87
C ASN A 8 6.55 1.38 -10.24
N VAL A 9 7.35 0.49 -10.80
CA VAL A 9 7.49 -0.90 -10.33
C VAL A 9 8.97 -1.23 -10.25
N ASP A 10 9.42 -1.77 -9.12
CA ASP A 10 10.81 -2.15 -8.95
C ASP A 10 11.12 -3.49 -9.62
N LYS A 11 12.38 -3.96 -9.50
CA LYS A 11 12.86 -5.19 -10.15
C LYS A 11 12.10 -6.44 -9.72
N ASP A 12 11.49 -6.43 -8.54
CA ASP A 12 10.76 -7.55 -7.97
C ASP A 12 9.24 -7.42 -8.18
N ASN A 13 8.83 -6.54 -9.09
CA ASN A 13 7.41 -6.23 -9.37
C ASN A 13 6.68 -5.60 -8.18
N LYS A 14 7.41 -5.00 -7.26
CA LYS A 14 6.84 -4.24 -6.16
C LYS A 14 6.50 -2.83 -6.63
N VAL A 15 5.41 -2.30 -6.10
CA VAL A 15 4.97 -0.95 -6.46
C VAL A 15 5.74 0.08 -5.63
N ASP A 16 6.26 1.12 -6.30
CA ASP A 16 6.93 2.22 -5.60
C ASP A 16 5.91 3.28 -5.23
N PHE A 17 5.39 3.17 -4.02
CA PHE A 17 4.32 4.04 -3.54
C PHE A 17 4.72 5.50 -3.40
N LEU A 18 6.01 5.79 -3.22
CA LEU A 18 6.47 7.17 -3.08
C LEU A 18 6.44 7.93 -4.40
N LEU A 19 6.51 7.22 -5.53
CA LEU A 19 6.48 7.81 -6.86
C LEU A 19 5.07 7.91 -7.45
N LEU A 20 4.10 7.21 -6.87
CA LEU A 20 2.76 7.13 -7.44
C LEU A 20 1.82 8.16 -6.81
N SER A 21 0.94 8.72 -7.64
CA SER A 21 -0.19 9.50 -7.14
C SER A 21 -1.23 8.54 -6.53
N ARG A 22 -2.12 9.10 -5.71
CA ARG A 22 -3.21 8.32 -5.13
C ARG A 22 -4.05 7.63 -6.20
N ASP A 23 -4.38 8.34 -7.28
CA ASP A 23 -5.21 7.80 -8.36
C ASP A 23 -4.53 6.62 -9.04
N LYS A 24 -3.22 6.68 -9.24
CA LYS A 24 -2.47 5.59 -9.84
C LYS A 24 -2.40 4.38 -8.92
N VAL A 25 -2.27 4.59 -7.62
CA VAL A 25 -2.32 3.50 -6.65
C VAL A 25 -3.68 2.79 -6.72
N ILE A 26 -4.76 3.55 -6.74
CA ILE A 26 -6.11 3.00 -6.86
C ILE A 26 -6.23 2.14 -8.12
N LYS A 27 -5.81 2.66 -9.27
CA LYS A 27 -5.88 1.93 -10.53
C LYS A 27 -5.03 0.67 -10.53
N THR A 28 -3.85 0.73 -9.95
CA THR A 28 -2.92 -0.40 -9.91
C THR A 28 -3.48 -1.57 -9.11
N PHE A 29 -4.20 -1.29 -8.03
CA PHE A 29 -4.73 -2.32 -7.14
C PHE A 29 -6.22 -2.59 -7.33
N ALA A 30 -6.90 -1.86 -8.21
CA ALA A 30 -8.32 -2.06 -8.46
C ALA A 30 -8.61 -3.47 -8.95
N THR A 31 -9.67 -4.08 -8.45
CA THR A 31 -10.12 -5.41 -8.86
C THR A 31 -11.05 -5.34 -10.08
N HIS A 32 -11.59 -4.16 -10.35
CA HIS A 32 -12.43 -3.89 -11.51
C HIS A 32 -12.42 -2.40 -11.79
N GLU A 33 -12.91 -2.02 -12.95
CA GLU A 33 -13.02 -0.61 -13.32
C GLU A 33 -13.93 0.13 -12.33
N GLY A 34 -13.47 1.31 -11.90
CA GLY A 34 -14.22 2.11 -10.93
C GLY A 34 -14.08 1.66 -9.48
N ASP A 35 -13.22 0.69 -9.20
CA ASP A 35 -12.99 0.21 -7.84
C ASP A 35 -12.19 1.21 -7.01
N ASN A 36 -12.81 1.75 -5.97
CA ASN A 36 -12.17 2.68 -5.04
C ASN A 36 -12.10 2.16 -3.62
N GLY A 37 -12.76 1.06 -3.31
CA GLY A 37 -12.96 0.65 -1.94
C GLY A 37 -12.73 -0.82 -1.64
N SER A 38 -12.15 -1.59 -2.58
CA SER A 38 -11.84 -2.99 -2.28
C SER A 38 -10.74 -3.09 -1.22
N PRO A 39 -10.63 -4.23 -0.51
CA PRO A 39 -9.54 -4.42 0.44
C PRO A 39 -8.16 -4.18 -0.16
N GLU A 40 -7.96 -4.59 -1.41
CA GLU A 40 -6.70 -4.38 -2.12
C GLU A 40 -6.38 -2.89 -2.27
N VAL A 41 -7.34 -2.10 -2.72
CA VAL A 41 -7.17 -0.66 -2.87
C VAL A 41 -6.92 0.01 -1.52
N GLN A 42 -7.71 -0.34 -0.51
CA GLN A 42 -7.55 0.23 0.82
C GLN A 42 -6.18 -0.09 1.42
N ALA A 43 -5.73 -1.34 1.32
CA ALA A 43 -4.42 -1.75 1.82
C ALA A 43 -3.31 -0.99 1.10
N ALA A 44 -3.43 -0.80 -0.21
CA ALA A 44 -2.46 -0.07 -1.01
C ALA A 44 -2.38 1.40 -0.59
N LEU A 45 -3.52 2.04 -0.38
CA LEU A 45 -3.55 3.45 0.07
C LEU A 45 -2.97 3.61 1.46
N PHE A 46 -3.25 2.69 2.38
CA PHE A 46 -2.64 2.70 3.70
C PHE A 46 -1.13 2.51 3.61
N THR A 47 -0.66 1.61 2.74
CA THR A 47 0.77 1.40 2.54
C THR A 47 1.46 2.66 2.05
N GLN A 48 0.86 3.35 1.07
CA GLN A 48 1.39 4.62 0.58
C GLN A 48 1.49 5.64 1.71
N ARG A 49 0.43 5.79 2.50
CA ARG A 49 0.42 6.74 3.62
C ARG A 49 1.45 6.38 4.68
N ILE A 50 1.59 5.09 4.99
CA ILE A 50 2.59 4.60 5.94
C ILE A 50 3.99 4.99 5.48
N LEU A 51 4.31 4.78 4.20
CA LEU A 51 5.63 5.13 3.66
C LEU A 51 5.87 6.64 3.70
N GLN A 52 4.87 7.44 3.37
CA GLN A 52 4.98 8.90 3.44
C GLN A 52 5.26 9.38 4.86
N LEU A 53 4.53 8.84 5.85
CA LEU A 53 4.74 9.20 7.25
C LEU A 53 6.07 8.69 7.77
N SER A 54 6.51 7.52 7.33
CA SER A 54 7.81 6.98 7.72
C SER A 54 8.94 7.89 7.25
N GLU A 55 8.85 8.40 6.01
CA GLU A 55 9.83 9.35 5.48
C GLU A 55 9.79 10.67 6.25
N HIS A 56 8.59 11.16 6.56
CA HIS A 56 8.43 12.36 7.36
C HIS A 56 9.10 12.21 8.74
N LEU A 57 8.92 11.06 9.39
CA LEU A 57 9.47 10.81 10.72
C LEU A 57 10.99 10.66 10.72
N LYS A 58 11.61 10.28 9.62
CA LYS A 58 13.09 10.26 9.51
C LYS A 58 13.65 11.66 9.68
N GLN A 59 12.95 12.68 9.21
CA GLN A 59 13.38 14.07 9.31
C GLN A 59 12.83 14.77 10.54
N ASN A 60 11.74 14.29 11.10
CA ASN A 60 11.02 14.90 12.22
C ASN A 60 10.81 13.87 13.34
N LYS A 61 11.91 13.44 13.95
CA LYS A 61 11.90 12.34 14.92
C LYS A 61 11.10 12.60 16.19
N LYS A 62 10.84 13.87 16.50
CA LYS A 62 10.09 14.26 17.70
C LYS A 62 8.60 14.47 17.44
N ASP A 63 8.14 14.24 16.21
CA ASP A 63 6.74 14.38 15.86
C ASP A 63 5.93 13.19 16.35
N ASN A 64 5.46 13.29 17.60
CA ASN A 64 4.71 12.21 18.24
C ASN A 64 3.32 12.00 17.66
N HIS A 65 2.71 13.06 17.12
CA HIS A 65 1.41 12.96 16.44
C HIS A 65 1.50 12.07 15.21
N SER A 66 2.48 12.32 14.37
CA SER A 66 2.68 11.51 13.15
C SER A 66 3.05 10.07 13.49
N ARG A 67 3.85 9.87 14.54
CA ARG A 67 4.22 8.53 15.00
C ARG A 67 2.99 7.73 15.44
N ARG A 68 2.10 8.35 16.20
CA ARG A 68 0.84 7.72 16.62
C ARG A 68 -0.04 7.41 15.40
N GLY A 69 -0.15 8.35 14.46
CA GLY A 69 -0.90 8.15 13.23
C GLY A 69 -0.36 6.99 12.40
N LEU A 70 0.97 6.87 12.33
CA LEU A 70 1.63 5.77 11.62
C LEU A 70 1.24 4.42 12.23
N LEU A 71 1.28 4.30 13.56
CA LEU A 71 0.91 3.07 14.25
C LEU A 71 -0.55 2.70 14.00
N GLN A 72 -1.45 3.68 13.97
CA GLN A 72 -2.86 3.46 13.67
C GLN A 72 -3.06 2.94 12.24
N LEU A 73 -2.33 3.52 11.27
CA LEU A 73 -2.41 3.09 9.87
C LEU A 73 -1.89 1.66 9.70
N ILE A 74 -0.81 1.32 10.37
CA ILE A 74 -0.26 -0.04 10.35
C ILE A 74 -1.30 -1.03 10.88
N GLY A 75 -1.97 -0.69 11.98
CA GLY A 75 -3.03 -1.53 12.55
C GLY A 75 -4.22 -1.70 11.61
N LYS A 76 -4.67 -0.62 10.98
CA LYS A 76 -5.77 -0.66 10.03
C LYS A 76 -5.43 -1.51 8.80
N ARG A 77 -4.23 -1.34 8.26
CA ARG A 77 -3.77 -2.14 7.12
C ARG A 77 -3.75 -3.63 7.47
N ARG A 78 -3.22 -3.96 8.65
CA ARG A 78 -3.15 -5.34 9.12
C ARG A 78 -4.52 -5.99 9.19
N ARG A 79 -5.53 -5.28 9.71
CA ARG A 79 -6.89 -5.80 9.80
C ARG A 79 -7.49 -6.09 8.43
N ILE A 80 -7.30 -5.18 7.48
CA ILE A 80 -7.82 -5.32 6.12
C ILE A 80 -7.16 -6.50 5.42
N ILE A 81 -5.85 -6.64 5.54
CA ILE A 81 -5.11 -7.74 4.92
C ILE A 81 -5.51 -9.08 5.56
N SER A 82 -5.66 -9.14 6.88
CA SER A 82 -6.10 -10.35 7.58
C SER A 82 -7.51 -10.76 7.16
N PHE A 83 -8.40 -9.79 7.02
CA PHE A 83 -9.77 -10.03 6.54
C PHE A 83 -9.76 -10.64 5.14
N LEU A 84 -8.97 -10.07 4.24
CA LEU A 84 -8.85 -10.59 2.88
C LEU A 84 -8.28 -12.00 2.87
N GLY A 85 -7.26 -12.26 3.69
CA GLY A 85 -6.65 -13.58 3.79
C GLY A 85 -7.62 -14.66 4.26
N ALA A 86 -8.54 -14.30 5.14
CA ALA A 86 -9.57 -15.21 5.62
C ALA A 86 -10.65 -15.48 4.58
N LYS A 87 -10.98 -14.45 3.77
CA LYS A 87 -12.05 -14.55 2.76
C LYS A 87 -11.57 -15.11 1.44
N ASP A 88 -10.40 -14.72 0.99
CA ASP A 88 -9.89 -15.09 -0.34
C ASP A 88 -8.37 -15.20 -0.29
N PRO A 89 -7.83 -16.40 0.05
CA PRO A 89 -6.39 -16.59 0.15
C PRO A 89 -5.60 -16.31 -1.14
N ASP A 90 -6.22 -16.54 -2.30
CA ASP A 90 -5.55 -16.29 -3.58
C ASP A 90 -5.34 -14.80 -3.82
N ARG A 91 -6.36 -14.00 -3.57
CA ARG A 91 -6.24 -12.54 -3.65
C ARG A 91 -5.24 -12.01 -2.63
N TYR A 92 -5.24 -12.59 -1.43
CA TYR A 92 -4.29 -12.24 -0.37
C TYR A 92 -2.84 -12.43 -0.83
N LYS A 93 -2.53 -13.57 -1.46
CA LYS A 93 -1.17 -13.85 -1.94
C LYS A 93 -0.74 -12.82 -2.98
N VAL A 94 -1.61 -12.52 -3.95
CA VAL A 94 -1.32 -11.53 -4.99
C VAL A 94 -1.07 -10.16 -4.37
N LEU A 95 -1.90 -9.77 -3.41
CA LEU A 95 -1.77 -8.48 -2.74
C LEU A 95 -0.45 -8.37 -1.98
N ILE A 96 -0.08 -9.40 -1.23
CA ILE A 96 1.16 -9.41 -0.44
C ILE A 96 2.37 -9.25 -1.37
N GLU A 97 2.37 -9.92 -2.52
CA GLU A 97 3.44 -9.78 -3.50
C GLU A 97 3.53 -8.35 -4.04
N LYS A 98 2.38 -7.77 -4.42
CA LYS A 98 2.34 -6.40 -4.96
C LYS A 98 2.78 -5.36 -3.93
N LEU A 99 2.43 -5.56 -2.66
CA LEU A 99 2.81 -4.65 -1.59
C LEU A 99 4.27 -4.85 -1.14
N GLY A 100 4.89 -5.95 -1.51
CA GLY A 100 6.24 -6.26 -1.09
C GLY A 100 6.36 -6.67 0.37
N LEU A 101 5.26 -7.13 0.96
CA LEU A 101 5.24 -7.55 2.35
C LEU A 101 5.64 -9.01 2.48
N LYS A 102 6.22 -9.35 3.61
CA LYS A 102 6.48 -10.75 3.97
C LYS A 102 5.24 -11.35 4.61
N LYS A 103 5.04 -12.63 4.37
CA LYS A 103 3.97 -13.37 5.03
C LYS A 103 4.14 -13.38 6.53
#